data_c536bad42abbdd41ae9d618dc85cd7f8
#
_entry.id   c536bad42abbdd41ae9d618dc85cd7f8
#
_cell.length_a   1.000
_cell.length_b   1.000
_cell.length_c   1.000
_cell.angle_alpha   90.00
_cell.angle_beta   90.00
_cell.angle_gamma   90.00
#
_symmetry.space_group_name_H-M   'P 1'
#
loop_
_entity.id
_entity.type
_entity.pdbx_description
1 polymer ?
#
loop_
_entity_poly.entity_id
_entity_poly.type
_entity_poly.pdbx_seq_one_letter_code
_entity_poly.pdbx_strand_id
1 'polypeptide(L)'
;MVTVKQLSTTQEAVLQRLRLALPYLRRRYGMVRLSLYGSFARGAAVETSDVDLLVELSRPQGLEFVSLAQYLERKLWRKVDLVTFETFRRSLTSPHYRDIAVNIQESMADVQEEAR
;
A
#
# COMPACT_ATOMS: atom_id res chain seq x y z
N MET A 1 -3.28 -7.12 -26.93
CA MET A 1 -4.22 -7.58 -25.88
C MET A 1 -3.48 -7.63 -24.55
N VAL A 2 -4.07 -7.05 -23.52
CA VAL A 2 -3.46 -7.03 -22.19
C VAL A 2 -3.93 -8.27 -21.41
N THR A 3 -2.98 -9.04 -20.86
CA THR A 3 -3.30 -10.20 -20.04
C THR A 3 -3.57 -9.78 -18.59
N VAL A 4 -4.22 -10.65 -17.81
CA VAL A 4 -4.43 -10.42 -16.37
C VAL A 4 -3.09 -10.17 -15.67
N LYS A 5 -2.05 -10.90 -16.06
CA LYS A 5 -0.72 -10.75 -15.49
C LYS A 5 -0.16 -9.36 -15.76
N GLN A 6 -0.31 -8.85 -16.95
CA GLN A 6 0.14 -7.49 -17.29
C GLN A 6 -0.62 -6.45 -16.50
N LEU A 7 -1.95 -6.61 -16.35
CA LEU A 7 -2.75 -5.70 -15.53
C LEU A 7 -2.28 -5.69 -14.08
N SER A 8 -1.91 -6.85 -13.52
CA SER A 8 -1.47 -6.94 -12.13
C SER A 8 -0.08 -6.36 -11.89
N THR A 9 0.70 -6.08 -12.95
CA THR A 9 2.04 -5.49 -12.81
C THR A 9 2.03 -3.98 -12.99
N THR A 10 0.92 -3.36 -13.36
CA THR A 10 0.86 -1.91 -13.56
C THR A 10 0.48 -1.19 -12.28
N GLN A 11 1.03 0.01 -12.11
CA GLN A 11 0.64 0.89 -11.02
C GLN A 11 -0.87 1.15 -11.02
N GLU A 12 -1.42 1.43 -12.20
CA GLU A 12 -2.85 1.74 -12.33
C GLU A 12 -3.73 0.57 -11.92
N ALA A 13 -3.36 -0.64 -12.28
CA ALA A 13 -4.13 -1.83 -11.91
C ALA A 13 -4.13 -2.05 -10.40
N VAL A 14 -2.98 -1.86 -9.75
CA VAL A 14 -2.86 -1.98 -8.31
C VAL A 14 -3.70 -0.92 -7.61
N LEU A 15 -3.59 0.34 -8.04
CA LEU A 15 -4.38 1.43 -7.47
C LEU A 15 -5.87 1.20 -7.62
N GLN A 16 -6.31 0.70 -8.77
CA GLN A 16 -7.72 0.42 -9.00
C GLN A 16 -8.25 -0.65 -8.05
N ARG A 17 -7.49 -1.72 -7.87
CA ARG A 17 -7.89 -2.78 -6.94
C ARG A 17 -7.94 -2.29 -5.50
N LEU A 18 -6.99 -1.45 -5.11
CA LEU A 18 -6.97 -0.86 -3.78
C LEU A 18 -8.16 0.08 -3.56
N ARG A 19 -8.50 0.90 -4.56
CA ARG A 19 -9.67 1.78 -4.49
C ARG A 19 -10.95 0.98 -4.29
N LEU A 20 -11.10 -0.12 -5.01
CA LEU A 20 -12.29 -0.97 -4.90
C LEU A 20 -12.38 -1.66 -3.54
N ALA A 21 -11.24 -1.96 -2.92
CA ALA A 21 -11.21 -2.60 -1.61
C ALA A 21 -11.41 -1.61 -0.46
N LEU A 22 -11.23 -0.32 -0.70
CA LEU A 22 -11.15 0.69 0.36
C LEU A 22 -12.41 0.75 1.25
N PRO A 23 -13.64 0.72 0.72
CA PRO A 23 -14.82 0.71 1.59
C PRO A 23 -14.84 -0.47 2.57
N TYR A 24 -14.48 -1.65 2.10
CA TYR A 24 -14.38 -2.83 2.96
C TYR A 24 -13.27 -2.67 4.02
N LEU A 25 -12.11 -2.16 3.60
CA LEU A 25 -10.99 -1.94 4.51
C LEU A 25 -11.35 -0.95 5.63
N ARG A 26 -12.11 0.07 5.30
CA ARG A 26 -12.58 1.04 6.28
C ARG A 26 -13.49 0.40 7.32
N ARG A 27 -14.45 -0.41 6.86
CA ARG A 27 -15.41 -1.06 7.76
C ARG A 27 -14.77 -2.15 8.59
N ARG A 28 -13.97 -3.00 7.95
CA ARG A 28 -13.46 -4.21 8.59
C ARG A 28 -12.24 -3.91 9.48
N TYR A 29 -11.35 -3.05 9.02
CA TYR A 29 -10.07 -2.81 9.68
C TYR A 29 -9.92 -1.40 10.25
N GLY A 30 -10.89 -0.52 10.03
CA GLY A 30 -10.78 0.87 10.48
C GLY A 30 -9.72 1.65 9.70
N MET A 31 -9.55 1.35 8.42
CA MET A 31 -8.58 2.03 7.57
C MET A 31 -8.90 3.52 7.46
N VAL A 32 -7.96 4.38 7.84
CA VAL A 32 -8.08 5.83 7.75
C VAL A 32 -7.34 6.34 6.52
N ARG A 33 -6.14 5.81 6.28
CA ARG A 33 -5.31 6.23 5.16
C ARG A 33 -4.54 5.03 4.62
N LEU A 34 -4.42 5.00 3.29
CA LEU A 34 -3.70 3.95 2.58
C LEU A 34 -2.89 4.61 1.48
N SER A 35 -1.60 4.34 1.43
CA SER A 35 -0.72 4.88 0.39
C SER A 35 0.16 3.80 -0.20
N LEU A 36 0.36 3.89 -1.50
CA LEU A 36 1.28 3.05 -2.25
C LEU A 36 2.64 3.72 -2.27
N TYR A 37 3.71 2.97 -1.99
CA TYR A 37 5.06 3.51 -2.10
C TYR A 37 5.96 2.48 -2.77
N GLY A 38 7.25 2.78 -2.87
CA GLY A 38 8.21 1.88 -3.45
C GLY A 38 8.12 1.78 -4.96
N SER A 39 8.48 0.63 -5.52
CA SER A 39 8.61 0.46 -6.96
C SER A 39 7.29 0.68 -7.72
N PHE A 40 6.17 0.23 -7.17
CA PHE A 40 4.88 0.46 -7.82
C PHE A 40 4.51 1.95 -7.86
N ALA A 41 4.79 2.69 -6.80
CA ALA A 41 4.51 4.12 -6.78
C ALA A 41 5.36 4.90 -7.77
N ARG A 42 6.59 4.43 -8.02
CA ARG A 42 7.50 5.07 -8.98
C ARG A 42 7.29 4.61 -10.42
N GLY A 43 6.38 3.65 -10.65
CA GLY A 43 6.19 3.09 -11.98
C GLY A 43 7.34 2.20 -12.43
N ALA A 44 8.14 1.69 -11.50
CA ALA A 44 9.33 0.89 -11.76
C ALA A 44 9.15 -0.59 -11.39
N ALA A 45 7.92 -1.01 -11.08
CA ALA A 45 7.65 -2.38 -10.66
C ALA A 45 7.82 -3.37 -11.80
N VAL A 46 8.31 -4.55 -11.45
CA VAL A 46 8.41 -5.71 -12.36
C VAL A 46 7.57 -6.85 -11.78
N GLU A 47 7.50 -7.97 -12.49
CA GLU A 47 6.66 -9.10 -12.09
C GLU A 47 6.96 -9.63 -10.69
N THR A 48 8.21 -9.55 -10.26
CA THR A 48 8.63 -10.05 -8.94
C THR A 48 8.58 -8.99 -7.85
N SER A 49 8.16 -7.77 -8.17
CA SER A 49 8.09 -6.69 -7.18
C SER A 49 6.99 -6.95 -6.15
N ASP A 50 7.30 -6.69 -4.88
CA ASP A 50 6.29 -6.67 -3.84
C ASP A 50 5.53 -5.34 -3.91
N VAL A 51 4.31 -5.34 -3.37
CA VAL A 51 3.53 -4.11 -3.25
C VAL A 51 3.77 -3.53 -1.87
N ASP A 52 4.32 -2.33 -1.82
CA ASP A 52 4.66 -1.64 -0.58
C ASP A 52 3.55 -0.66 -0.21
N LEU A 53 2.96 -0.85 0.96
CA LEU A 53 1.81 -0.05 1.40
C LEU A 53 2.06 0.56 2.78
N LEU A 54 1.69 1.83 2.91
CA LEU A 54 1.62 2.54 4.19
C LEU A 54 0.17 2.65 4.59
N VAL A 55 -0.14 2.32 5.84
CA VAL A 55 -1.51 2.35 6.34
C VAL A 55 -1.61 3.11 7.66
N GLU A 56 -2.74 3.77 7.83
CA GLU A 56 -3.16 4.32 9.12
C GLU A 56 -4.50 3.69 9.47
N LEU A 57 -4.57 3.14 10.68
CA LEU A 57 -5.78 2.46 11.17
C LEU A 57 -6.30 3.21 12.39
N SER A 58 -7.64 3.32 12.50
CA SER A 58 -8.27 4.05 13.60
C SER A 58 -8.22 3.29 14.92
N ARG A 59 -7.90 2.00 14.89
CA ARG A 59 -7.83 1.13 16.05
C ARG A 59 -6.50 0.41 16.07
N PRO A 60 -5.94 0.14 17.26
CA PRO A 60 -4.76 -0.73 17.33
C PRO A 60 -5.09 -2.11 16.76
N GLN A 61 -4.14 -2.67 16.02
CA GLN A 61 -4.30 -3.96 15.36
C GLN A 61 -3.20 -4.90 15.84
N GLY A 62 -3.59 -6.03 16.40
CA GLY A 62 -2.67 -7.11 16.72
C GLY A 62 -2.62 -8.10 15.57
N LEU A 63 -3.20 -9.30 15.80
CA LEU A 63 -3.27 -10.33 14.76
C LEU A 63 -4.07 -9.88 13.54
N GLU A 64 -4.96 -8.91 13.68
CA GLU A 64 -5.71 -8.38 12.55
C GLU A 64 -4.81 -7.68 11.52
N PHE A 65 -3.64 -7.20 11.94
CA PHE A 65 -2.68 -6.62 10.99
C PHE A 65 -2.19 -7.69 10.00
N VAL A 66 -1.94 -8.89 10.50
CA VAL A 66 -1.55 -10.02 9.65
C VAL A 66 -2.69 -10.39 8.71
N SER A 67 -3.92 -10.42 9.23
CA SER A 67 -5.12 -10.69 8.44
C SER A 67 -5.30 -9.66 7.33
N LEU A 68 -5.05 -8.39 7.63
CA LEU A 68 -5.11 -7.31 6.64
C LEU A 68 -4.10 -7.53 5.52
N ALA A 69 -2.85 -7.85 5.87
CA ALA A 69 -1.82 -8.10 4.88
C ALA A 69 -2.19 -9.28 3.97
N GLN A 70 -2.70 -10.35 4.55
CA GLN A 70 -3.12 -11.53 3.79
C GLN A 70 -4.31 -11.21 2.87
N TYR A 71 -5.26 -10.42 3.34
CA TYR A 71 -6.39 -9.98 2.53
C TYR A 71 -5.90 -9.20 1.30
N LEU A 72 -4.98 -8.26 1.51
CA LEU A 72 -4.44 -7.45 0.43
C LEU A 72 -3.64 -8.30 -0.55
N GLU A 73 -2.89 -9.27 -0.06
CA GLU A 73 -2.15 -10.18 -0.95
C GLU A 73 -3.08 -10.95 -1.87
N ARG A 74 -4.21 -11.41 -1.35
CA ARG A 74 -5.21 -12.10 -2.17
C ARG A 74 -5.85 -11.16 -3.20
N LYS A 75 -6.11 -9.92 -2.81
CA LYS A 75 -6.72 -8.93 -3.72
C LYS A 75 -5.77 -8.50 -4.82
N LEU A 76 -4.49 -8.41 -4.52
CA LEU A 76 -3.50 -7.91 -5.47
C LEU A 76 -2.74 -9.02 -6.20
N TRP A 77 -2.89 -10.26 -5.75
CA TRP A 77 -2.16 -11.43 -6.27
C TRP A 77 -0.64 -11.21 -6.22
N ARG A 78 -0.16 -10.54 -5.17
CA ARG A 78 1.24 -10.24 -4.95
C ARG A 78 1.54 -10.20 -3.47
N LYS A 79 2.79 -10.42 -3.12
CA LYS A 79 3.24 -10.16 -1.77
C LYS A 79 3.08 -8.68 -1.44
N VAL A 80 2.64 -8.41 -0.22
CA VAL A 80 2.44 -7.06 0.28
C VAL A 80 3.36 -6.83 1.47
N ASP A 81 4.10 -5.73 1.42
CA ASP A 81 4.88 -5.24 2.56
C ASP A 81 4.09 -4.09 3.17
N LEU A 82 3.57 -4.33 4.37
CA LEU A 82 2.63 -3.43 5.02
C LEU A 82 3.29 -2.75 6.21
N VAL A 83 3.33 -1.42 6.20
CA VAL A 83 3.94 -0.60 7.24
C VAL A 83 2.93 0.46 7.67
N THR A 84 2.89 0.77 8.96
CA THR A 84 2.03 1.85 9.44
C THR A 84 2.68 3.20 9.20
N PHE A 85 1.84 4.24 9.02
CA PHE A 85 2.36 5.61 8.94
C PHE A 85 3.12 6.02 10.21
N GLU A 86 2.71 5.50 11.35
CA GLU A 86 3.42 5.79 12.60
C GLU A 86 4.86 5.28 12.54
N THR A 87 5.06 4.03 12.11
CA THR A 87 6.40 3.46 11.95
C THR A 87 7.20 4.25 10.93
N PHE A 88 6.58 4.62 9.82
CA PHE A 88 7.21 5.42 8.78
C PHE A 88 7.66 6.78 9.33
N ARG A 89 6.80 7.47 10.08
CA ARG A 89 7.16 8.76 10.66
C ARG A 89 8.35 8.68 11.61
N ARG A 90 8.49 7.56 12.33
CA ARG A 90 9.69 7.34 13.17
C ARG A 90 10.95 7.26 12.32
N SER A 91 10.87 6.69 11.13
CA SER A 91 12.01 6.61 10.22
C SER A 91 12.49 7.98 9.77
N LEU A 92 11.60 8.96 9.67
CA LEU A 92 11.96 10.34 9.30
C LEU A 92 12.86 11.00 10.33
N THR A 93 12.78 10.57 11.59
CA THR A 93 13.59 11.13 12.68
C THR A 93 14.89 10.37 12.88
N SER A 94 15.07 9.24 12.22
CA SER A 94 16.28 8.42 12.35
C SER A 94 17.35 8.89 11.36
N PRO A 95 18.57 9.20 11.84
CA PRO A 95 19.66 9.60 10.93
C PRO A 95 19.99 8.56 9.87
N HIS A 96 19.82 7.27 10.18
CA HIS A 96 20.15 6.18 9.26
C HIS A 96 19.13 6.00 8.14
N TYR A 97 17.87 6.34 8.38
CA TYR A 97 16.79 6.03 7.43
C TYR A 97 16.12 7.26 6.84
N ARG A 98 16.54 8.45 7.27
CA ARG A 98 15.89 9.70 6.88
C ARG A 98 15.83 9.89 5.37
N ASP A 99 16.95 9.68 4.67
CA ASP A 99 17.01 9.89 3.22
C ASP A 99 16.09 8.93 2.48
N ILE A 100 16.04 7.67 2.91
CA ILE A 100 15.14 6.68 2.33
C ILE A 100 13.70 7.07 2.57
N ALA A 101 13.38 7.51 3.79
CA ALA A 101 12.01 7.90 4.16
C ALA A 101 11.56 9.15 3.39
N VAL A 102 12.45 10.11 3.17
CA VAL A 102 12.13 11.30 2.37
C VAL A 102 11.83 10.90 0.93
N ASN A 103 12.63 10.01 0.35
CA ASN A 103 12.38 9.52 -1.00
C ASN A 103 11.03 8.80 -1.12
N ILE A 104 10.67 8.02 -0.11
CA ILE A 104 9.36 7.37 -0.06
C ILE A 104 8.25 8.40 0.00
N GLN A 105 8.40 9.41 0.85
CA GLN A 105 7.39 10.46 1.03
C GLN A 105 7.16 11.24 -0.27
N GLU A 106 8.20 11.52 -1.02
CA GLU A 106 8.10 12.26 -2.28
C GLU A 106 7.43 11.47 -3.39
N SER A 107 7.56 10.14 -3.37
CA SER A 107 7.05 9.28 -4.45
C SER A 107 5.75 8.57 -4.12
N MET A 108 5.28 8.59 -2.86
CA MET A 108 4.10 7.82 -2.49
C MET A 108 2.82 8.39 -3.11
N ALA A 109 1.87 7.50 -3.35
CA ALA A 109 0.58 7.85 -3.92
C ALA A 109 -0.55 7.39 -2.99
N ASP A 110 -1.36 8.33 -2.52
CA ASP A 110 -2.50 8.01 -1.67
C ASP A 110 -3.58 7.30 -2.48
N VAL A 111 -4.19 6.30 -1.85
CA VAL A 111 -5.34 5.60 -2.42
C VAL A 111 -6.60 6.28 -1.90
N GLN A 112 -7.45 6.73 -2.82
CA GLN A 112 -8.69 7.42 -2.49
C GLN A 112 -9.85 6.76 -3.19
N GLU A 113 -11.04 6.82 -2.57
CA GLU A 113 -12.24 6.33 -3.23
C GLU A 113 -12.54 7.20 -4.45
N GLU A 114 -13.07 6.55 -5.49
CA GLU A 114 -13.50 7.29 -6.66
C GLU A 114 -14.67 8.22 -6.29
N ALA A 115 -14.58 9.46 -6.78
CA ALA A 115 -15.68 10.41 -6.65
C ALA A 115 -16.86 9.94 -7.50
N ARG A 116 -18.06 10.10 -6.98
CA ARG A 116 -19.30 9.81 -7.71
C ARG A 116 -19.85 11.04 -8.39
#